data_bc060b8796ddeead8dc9b08d65399177
#
_entry.id   bc060b8796ddeead8dc9b08d65399177
#
_cell.length_a   1.000
_cell.length_b   1.000
_cell.length_c   1.000
_cell.angle_alpha   90.00
_cell.angle_beta   90.00
_cell.angle_gamma   90.00
#
_symmetry.space_group_name_H-M   'P 1'
#
loop_
_entity.id
_entity.type
_entity.pdbx_description
1 polymer ?
#
loop_
_entity_poly.entity_id
_entity_poly.type
_entity_poly.pdbx_seq_one_letter_code
_entity_poly.pdbx_strand_id
1 'polypeptide(L)'
;MYRHHVLYLFSGILIVFMMACHTQKVNQSSTDRLYKKDNNELKAEFYVYHVNDSISRLFYSFSNEPLVYKRTDTSAYFFSHVKLLIMTSLEDNLSLTLDTASISIRDRQLDVVVKSLKGSMYFKLRAGQKYHVDIRVEDLNKRIRYTNSVYSDKTSKDTRQNFLVMSPSGEIHFNPYYKPGEALEVISDRNTEKLFNVDYFHYDFRLAPPPFSQEPPARMAYRPDSAFSIYSDGQKLMLTMPQKGFFHLKTNDQTREGITFFVYEPSFPGIKNSEQMIQATRYIMSKKEYEGCISAPNQKEAIDRYWIELGGSRERATELIRKYYGRVQDANKLFTSYQEGWKTDRGMIYVVFGAPNRVTKRKNGEIWIYGGAGDPNSTVFSFVKIINPLTDNDFNLERNEIFKMPWYQAVDMWRQGRIYLDN
;
A
#
# COMPACT_ATOMS: atom_id res chain seq x y z
N MET A 1 -42.03 -56.71 62.23
CA MET A 1 -42.25 -57.06 60.84
C MET A 1 -42.62 -55.76 60.07
N TYR A 2 -41.61 -54.93 59.70
CA TYR A 2 -41.83 -53.76 58.89
C TYR A 2 -40.59 -53.59 57.99
N ARG A 3 -40.84 -53.65 56.67
CA ARG A 3 -39.87 -53.42 55.61
C ARG A 3 -39.78 -51.91 55.39
N HIS A 4 -38.61 -51.33 55.58
CA HIS A 4 -38.32 -49.98 55.15
C HIS A 4 -37.71 -50.00 53.74
N HIS A 5 -38.43 -49.39 52.78
CA HIS A 5 -37.91 -49.08 51.49
C HIS A 5 -37.14 -47.79 51.59
N VAL A 6 -35.82 -47.84 51.35
CA VAL A 6 -34.97 -46.66 51.17
C VAL A 6 -35.00 -46.26 49.72
N LEU A 7 -35.60 -45.12 49.46
CA LEU A 7 -35.66 -44.50 48.14
C LEU A 7 -34.34 -43.71 48.00
N TYR A 8 -33.43 -44.13 47.12
CA TYR A 8 -32.25 -43.34 46.73
C TYR A 8 -32.68 -42.35 45.65
N LEU A 9 -32.76 -41.04 45.98
CA LEU A 9 -32.86 -39.96 45.06
C LEU A 9 -31.47 -39.77 44.41
N PHE A 10 -31.35 -40.22 43.17
CA PHE A 10 -30.21 -39.82 42.31
C PHE A 10 -30.43 -38.39 41.87
N SER A 11 -29.77 -37.44 42.55
CA SER A 11 -29.63 -36.06 42.11
C SER A 11 -28.60 -36.00 40.99
N GLY A 12 -29.04 -36.13 39.73
CA GLY A 12 -28.21 -35.93 38.54
C GLY A 12 -27.83 -34.48 38.40
N ILE A 13 -26.63 -34.10 38.81
CA ILE A 13 -26.04 -32.80 38.46
C ILE A 13 -25.68 -32.85 36.96
N LEU A 14 -26.57 -32.27 36.15
CA LEU A 14 -26.33 -32.00 34.74
C LEU A 14 -25.31 -30.83 34.67
N ILE A 15 -24.00 -31.18 34.57
CA ILE A 15 -22.98 -30.22 34.27
C ILE A 15 -23.10 -29.88 32.77
N VAL A 16 -23.84 -28.80 32.51
CA VAL A 16 -23.82 -28.15 31.19
C VAL A 16 -22.43 -27.55 31.01
N PHE A 17 -21.55 -28.26 30.30
CA PHE A 17 -20.36 -27.68 29.72
C PHE A 17 -20.83 -26.65 28.69
N MET A 18 -21.00 -25.40 29.12
CA MET A 18 -20.96 -24.28 28.20
C MET A 18 -19.53 -24.28 27.61
N MET A 19 -19.36 -24.90 26.47
CA MET A 19 -18.26 -24.55 25.57
C MET A 19 -18.50 -23.08 25.18
N ALA A 20 -17.99 -22.18 26.00
CA ALA A 20 -17.74 -20.82 25.58
C ALA A 20 -16.75 -20.93 24.42
N CYS A 21 -17.25 -20.93 23.19
CA CYS A 21 -16.42 -20.55 22.06
C CYS A 21 -15.82 -19.21 22.40
N HIS A 22 -14.61 -19.23 22.96
CA HIS A 22 -13.74 -18.07 22.98
C HIS A 22 -13.41 -17.79 21.52
N THR A 23 -14.32 -17.10 20.82
CA THR A 23 -13.94 -16.39 19.63
C THR A 23 -12.87 -15.42 20.09
N GLN A 24 -11.60 -15.82 19.93
CA GLN A 24 -10.50 -14.87 19.93
C GLN A 24 -10.96 -13.76 18.98
N LYS A 25 -11.30 -12.61 19.56
CA LYS A 25 -11.40 -11.38 18.79
C LYS A 25 -9.98 -11.15 18.23
N VAL A 26 -9.72 -11.75 17.07
CA VAL A 26 -8.59 -11.34 16.26
C VAL A 26 -8.79 -9.85 16.11
N ASN A 27 -7.91 -9.05 16.70
CA ASN A 27 -7.95 -7.61 16.59
C ASN A 27 -7.72 -7.27 15.11
N GLN A 28 -8.82 -7.18 14.39
CA GLN A 28 -8.86 -6.77 13.01
C GLN A 28 -9.00 -5.25 13.07
N SER A 29 -7.95 -4.54 12.71
CA SER A 29 -8.12 -3.12 12.41
C SER A 29 -8.92 -3.02 11.12
N SER A 30 -10.22 -2.86 11.25
CA SER A 30 -11.11 -2.57 10.12
C SER A 30 -10.93 -1.11 9.76
N THR A 31 -10.44 -0.86 8.55
CA THR A 31 -10.28 0.50 8.02
C THR A 31 -11.24 0.66 6.85
N ASP A 32 -12.45 1.16 7.13
CA ASP A 32 -13.54 1.28 6.16
C ASP A 32 -13.21 2.21 4.98
N ARG A 33 -12.08 2.93 5.02
CA ARG A 33 -11.70 3.93 3.99
C ARG A 33 -10.26 3.83 3.52
N LEU A 34 -9.55 2.76 3.81
CA LEU A 34 -8.10 2.68 3.58
C LEU A 34 -7.68 2.98 2.12
N TYR A 35 -8.51 2.63 1.16
CA TYR A 35 -8.23 2.83 -0.27
C TYR A 35 -9.27 3.73 -0.98
N LYS A 36 -10.20 4.34 -0.23
CA LYS A 36 -11.15 5.32 -0.78
C LYS A 36 -10.46 6.67 -0.91
N LYS A 37 -10.62 7.29 -2.07
CA LYS A 37 -10.16 8.66 -2.31
C LYS A 37 -11.19 9.61 -1.72
N ASP A 38 -10.91 10.13 -0.54
CA ASP A 38 -11.68 11.23 0.03
C ASP A 38 -10.97 12.55 -0.32
N ASN A 39 -11.70 13.54 -0.84
CA ASN A 39 -11.13 14.86 -1.12
C ASN A 39 -10.65 15.58 0.16
N ASN A 40 -11.10 15.11 1.33
CA ASN A 40 -10.66 15.57 2.65
C ASN A 40 -9.60 14.65 3.27
N GLU A 41 -9.05 13.67 2.53
CA GLU A 41 -8.03 12.76 3.07
C GLU A 41 -6.70 13.49 3.22
N LEU A 42 -6.08 13.31 4.38
CA LEU A 42 -4.72 13.79 4.61
C LEU A 42 -3.73 12.98 3.77
N LYS A 43 -3.19 13.60 2.71
CA LYS A 43 -2.12 13.00 1.91
C LYS A 43 -0.84 13.04 2.74
N ALA A 44 -0.61 11.98 3.50
CA ALA A 44 0.52 11.84 4.39
C ALA A 44 1.46 10.72 3.92
N GLU A 45 2.73 11.00 3.96
CA GLU A 45 3.83 10.09 3.64
C GLU A 45 4.69 9.90 4.88
N PHE A 46 5.12 8.67 5.12
CA PHE A 46 5.89 8.29 6.30
C PHE A 46 7.07 7.42 5.90
N TYR A 47 8.20 7.63 6.56
CA TYR A 47 9.41 6.83 6.37
C TYR A 47 10.02 6.50 7.73
N VAL A 48 10.21 5.21 8.02
CA VAL A 48 10.87 4.76 9.25
C VAL A 48 12.34 4.48 8.97
N TYR A 49 13.23 5.06 9.78
CA TYR A 49 14.66 4.84 9.75
C TYR A 49 15.18 4.34 11.10
N HIS A 50 15.99 3.30 11.11
CA HIS A 50 16.60 2.74 12.32
C HIS A 50 17.91 3.45 12.64
N VAL A 51 17.90 4.26 13.73
CA VAL A 51 19.07 5.01 14.16
C VAL A 51 20.08 4.12 14.89
N ASN A 52 19.58 3.26 15.79
CA ASN A 52 20.38 2.30 16.55
C ASN A 52 19.51 1.11 16.99
N ASP A 53 20.04 0.21 17.83
CA ASP A 53 19.36 -1.01 18.26
C ASP A 53 18.06 -0.78 19.06
N SER A 54 17.88 0.42 19.62
CA SER A 54 16.74 0.72 20.51
C SER A 54 15.86 1.84 19.98
N ILE A 55 16.37 2.72 19.09
CA ILE A 55 15.72 3.92 18.63
C ILE A 55 15.53 3.87 17.12
N SER A 56 14.35 4.29 16.69
CA SER A 56 14.01 4.55 15.28
C SER A 56 13.50 5.98 15.14
N ARG A 57 13.55 6.50 13.93
CA ARG A 57 13.09 7.85 13.57
C ARG A 57 12.01 7.73 12.52
N LEU A 58 10.86 8.33 12.78
CA LEU A 58 9.81 8.52 11.78
C LEU A 58 10.01 9.88 11.13
N PHE A 59 10.18 9.90 9.83
CA PHE A 59 10.02 11.11 9.01
C PHE A 59 8.59 11.16 8.49
N TYR A 60 8.03 12.36 8.40
CA TYR A 60 6.69 12.58 7.90
C TYR A 60 6.62 13.80 6.98
N SER A 61 5.72 13.71 6.01
CA SER A 61 5.31 14.82 5.14
C SER A 61 3.80 14.70 4.91
N PHE A 62 3.05 15.78 5.15
CA PHE A 62 1.63 15.79 4.83
C PHE A 62 1.15 17.18 4.43
N SER A 63 0.16 17.25 3.51
CA SER A 63 -0.45 18.50 3.08
C SER A 63 -1.25 19.12 4.22
N ASN A 64 -1.18 20.43 4.35
CA ASN A 64 -2.04 21.17 5.27
C ASN A 64 -3.44 21.48 4.68
N GLU A 65 -3.70 21.13 3.41
CA GLU A 65 -4.95 21.43 2.69
C GLU A 65 -6.23 20.99 3.43
N PRO A 66 -6.31 19.76 4.01
CA PRO A 66 -7.51 19.32 4.74
C PRO A 66 -7.58 19.80 6.19
N LEU A 67 -6.55 20.50 6.70
CA LEU A 67 -6.49 20.96 8.08
C LEU A 67 -7.33 22.20 8.30
N VAL A 68 -7.87 22.35 9.51
CA VAL A 68 -8.61 23.55 9.91
C VAL A 68 -7.68 24.52 10.61
N TYR A 69 -7.63 25.74 10.10
CA TYR A 69 -6.95 26.88 10.71
C TYR A 69 -7.96 27.76 11.44
N LYS A 70 -7.69 28.04 12.70
CA LYS A 70 -8.50 28.95 13.54
C LYS A 70 -7.70 30.17 13.94
N ARG A 71 -8.36 31.32 14.02
CA ARG A 71 -7.81 32.58 14.53
C ARG A 71 -8.55 32.96 15.81
N THR A 72 -7.82 33.44 16.79
CA THR A 72 -8.42 34.10 17.99
C THR A 72 -8.66 35.57 17.65
N ASP A 73 -9.60 36.20 18.36
CA ASP A 73 -9.96 37.60 18.12
C ASP A 73 -8.79 38.57 18.30
N THR A 74 -7.80 38.19 19.11
CA THR A 74 -6.59 38.99 19.40
C THR A 74 -5.39 38.68 18.51
N SER A 75 -5.48 37.68 17.60
CA SER A 75 -4.35 37.26 16.77
C SER A 75 -4.55 37.66 15.31
N ALA A 76 -3.52 38.21 14.68
CA ALA A 76 -3.45 38.38 13.24
C ALA A 76 -3.25 37.06 12.48
N TYR A 77 -2.85 35.98 13.19
CA TYR A 77 -2.44 34.71 12.58
C TYR A 77 -3.51 33.65 12.77
N PHE A 78 -3.61 32.78 11.76
CA PHE A 78 -4.34 31.52 11.79
C PHE A 78 -3.44 30.39 12.30
N PHE A 79 -4.00 29.48 13.08
CA PHE A 79 -3.27 28.34 13.67
C PHE A 79 -3.95 27.02 13.36
N SER A 80 -3.17 26.05 12.90
CA SER A 80 -3.55 24.65 12.90
C SER A 80 -2.78 23.93 14.00
N HIS A 81 -3.45 23.02 14.71
CA HIS A 81 -2.86 22.19 15.75
C HIS A 81 -3.08 20.74 15.40
N VAL A 82 -1.97 20.03 15.12
CA VAL A 82 -1.96 18.63 14.75
C VAL A 82 -1.21 17.82 15.80
N LYS A 83 -1.80 16.72 16.25
CA LYS A 83 -1.11 15.71 17.06
C LYS A 83 -0.76 14.53 16.19
N LEU A 84 0.52 14.19 16.12
CA LEU A 84 1.02 12.96 15.51
C LEU A 84 1.32 11.98 16.63
N LEU A 85 0.69 10.81 16.60
CA LEU A 85 0.82 9.74 17.57
C LEU A 85 1.29 8.47 16.87
N ILE A 86 2.31 7.84 17.41
CA ILE A 86 2.80 6.52 17.02
C ILE A 86 2.38 5.51 18.09
N MET A 87 1.89 4.36 17.67
CA MET A 87 1.66 3.18 18.49
C MET A 87 2.38 2.00 17.84
N THR A 88 3.16 1.27 18.61
CA THR A 88 3.93 0.13 18.11
C THR A 88 3.43 -1.17 18.70
N SER A 89 3.33 -2.20 17.87
CA SER A 89 3.01 -3.56 18.25
C SER A 89 3.94 -4.54 17.52
N LEU A 90 4.07 -5.76 18.00
CA LEU A 90 4.75 -6.81 17.26
C LEU A 90 3.88 -7.25 16.07
N GLU A 91 4.52 -7.66 14.98
CA GLU A 91 3.82 -8.17 13.79
C GLU A 91 2.93 -9.39 14.11
N ASP A 92 3.37 -10.23 15.05
CA ASP A 92 2.65 -11.44 15.46
C ASP A 92 1.60 -11.18 16.56
N ASN A 93 1.60 -9.99 17.19
CA ASN A 93 0.62 -9.62 18.21
C ASN A 93 0.19 -8.16 18.09
N LEU A 94 -0.68 -7.89 17.11
CA LEU A 94 -1.20 -6.55 16.85
C LEU A 94 -2.12 -6.00 17.95
N SER A 95 -2.58 -6.87 18.88
CA SER A 95 -3.47 -6.47 19.97
C SER A 95 -2.75 -5.79 21.13
N LEU A 96 -1.43 -6.02 21.25
CA LEU A 96 -0.62 -5.49 22.34
C LEU A 96 0.19 -4.28 21.86
N THR A 97 -0.20 -3.09 22.30
CA THR A 97 0.64 -1.90 22.14
C THR A 97 1.83 -1.98 23.08
N LEU A 98 3.04 -1.98 22.52
CA LEU A 98 4.30 -2.07 23.26
C LEU A 98 4.80 -0.72 23.73
N ASP A 99 4.68 0.30 22.87
CA ASP A 99 5.14 1.66 23.16
C ASP A 99 4.30 2.68 22.38
N THR A 100 4.29 3.91 22.89
CA THR A 100 3.63 5.05 22.25
C THR A 100 4.53 6.27 22.29
N ALA A 101 4.56 7.03 21.20
CA ALA A 101 5.24 8.30 21.13
C ALA A 101 4.36 9.34 20.44
N SER A 102 4.42 10.59 20.85
CA SER A 102 3.64 11.64 20.19
C SER A 102 4.37 12.99 20.16
N ILE A 103 4.06 13.77 19.13
CA ILE A 103 4.46 15.17 19.03
C ILE A 103 3.25 16.04 18.69
N SER A 104 3.32 17.31 19.09
CA SER A 104 2.38 18.34 18.68
C SER A 104 3.01 19.23 17.63
N ILE A 105 2.34 19.39 16.51
CA ILE A 105 2.76 20.23 15.39
C ILE A 105 1.83 21.42 15.36
N ARG A 106 2.39 22.61 15.44
CA ARG A 106 1.67 23.87 15.37
C ARG A 106 2.12 24.64 14.13
N ASP A 107 1.23 24.81 13.19
CA ASP A 107 1.49 25.67 12.03
C ASP A 107 0.78 27.02 12.20
N ARG A 108 1.52 28.10 11.92
CA ARG A 108 1.07 29.48 12.04
C ARG A 108 1.23 30.21 10.72
N GLN A 109 0.16 30.79 10.22
CA GLN A 109 0.16 31.52 8.95
C GLN A 109 -0.62 32.83 9.08
N LEU A 110 -0.16 33.88 8.41
CA LEU A 110 -0.90 35.15 8.27
C LEU A 110 -2.06 34.94 7.27
N ASP A 111 -1.73 34.40 6.09
CA ASP A 111 -2.65 33.93 5.07
C ASP A 111 -2.47 32.43 4.90
N VAL A 112 -3.57 31.66 4.89
CA VAL A 112 -3.50 30.20 4.80
C VAL A 112 -3.15 29.79 3.39
N VAL A 113 -1.90 29.32 3.21
CA VAL A 113 -1.37 28.82 1.94
C VAL A 113 -1.21 27.31 2.02
N VAL A 114 -1.58 26.61 0.96
CA VAL A 114 -1.39 25.14 0.86
C VAL A 114 0.11 24.82 0.76
N LYS A 115 0.60 24.02 1.70
CA LYS A 115 2.00 23.55 1.76
C LYS A 115 2.10 22.18 2.41
N SER A 116 3.25 21.54 2.29
CA SER A 116 3.57 20.33 3.06
C SER A 116 4.20 20.68 4.40
N LEU A 117 3.65 20.08 5.46
CA LEU A 117 4.24 20.08 6.80
C LEU A 117 5.16 18.86 6.90
N LYS A 118 6.46 19.12 7.03
CA LYS A 118 7.50 18.09 7.07
C LYS A 118 8.20 18.09 8.43
N GLY A 119 8.63 16.93 8.89
CA GLY A 119 9.40 16.81 10.13
C GLY A 119 9.75 15.38 10.45
N SER A 120 10.18 15.17 11.68
CA SER A 120 10.51 13.84 12.18
C SER A 120 10.35 13.74 13.68
N MET A 121 10.22 12.50 14.19
CA MET A 121 10.20 12.19 15.60
C MET A 121 10.91 10.89 15.90
N TYR A 122 11.48 10.75 17.09
CA TYR A 122 12.10 9.53 17.56
C TYR A 122 11.08 8.68 18.34
N PHE A 123 11.22 7.35 18.24
CA PHE A 123 10.43 6.39 18.98
C PHE A 123 11.22 5.08 19.21
N LYS A 124 10.74 4.23 20.11
CA LYS A 124 11.48 3.04 20.53
C LYS A 124 11.04 1.83 19.70
N LEU A 125 12.02 1.17 19.08
CA LEU A 125 11.92 -0.19 18.53
C LEU A 125 13.20 -0.94 18.90
N ARG A 126 13.07 -2.11 19.50
CA ARG A 126 14.21 -2.95 19.87
C ARG A 126 14.65 -3.83 18.71
N ALA A 127 15.94 -4.08 18.58
CA ALA A 127 16.49 -5.00 17.58
C ALA A 127 15.97 -6.43 17.78
N GLY A 128 16.01 -7.25 16.71
CA GLY A 128 15.60 -8.65 16.72
C GLY A 128 14.11 -8.89 16.51
N GLN A 129 13.29 -7.86 16.24
CA GLN A 129 11.84 -7.96 16.12
C GLN A 129 11.31 -7.30 14.85
N LYS A 130 10.11 -7.73 14.45
CA LYS A 130 9.30 -7.12 13.40
C LYS A 130 8.11 -6.41 14.03
N TYR A 131 7.86 -5.19 13.55
CA TYR A 131 6.87 -4.30 14.14
C TYR A 131 5.83 -3.84 13.14
N HIS A 132 4.65 -3.63 13.65
CA HIS A 132 3.60 -2.83 13.05
C HIS A 132 3.59 -1.46 13.75
N VAL A 133 3.75 -0.39 12.98
CA VAL A 133 3.81 0.98 13.48
C VAL A 133 2.56 1.69 13.00
N ASP A 134 1.59 1.84 13.88
CA ASP A 134 0.38 2.62 13.62
C ASP A 134 0.66 4.10 13.86
N ILE A 135 0.36 4.90 12.84
CA ILE A 135 0.59 6.35 12.85
C ILE A 135 -0.77 7.02 12.76
N ARG A 136 -1.10 7.84 13.75
CA ARG A 136 -2.32 8.62 13.78
C ARG A 136 -1.97 10.10 13.72
N VAL A 137 -2.55 10.80 12.75
CA VAL A 137 -2.50 12.26 12.63
C VAL A 137 -3.88 12.79 13.00
N GLU A 138 -3.97 13.59 14.05
CA GLU A 138 -5.21 14.16 14.56
C GLU A 138 -5.19 15.68 14.40
N ASP A 139 -6.13 16.21 13.62
CA ASP A 139 -6.42 17.65 13.60
C ASP A 139 -7.23 18.01 14.84
N LEU A 140 -6.60 18.68 15.79
CA LEU A 140 -7.20 19.05 17.07
C LEU A 140 -8.27 20.15 16.92
N ASN A 141 -8.23 20.94 15.84
CA ASN A 141 -9.24 21.97 15.56
C ASN A 141 -10.54 21.39 14.99
N LYS A 142 -10.45 20.33 14.18
CA LYS A 142 -11.59 19.65 13.52
C LYS A 142 -11.98 18.35 14.23
N ARG A 143 -11.09 17.81 15.08
CA ARG A 143 -11.24 16.50 15.75
C ARG A 143 -11.36 15.34 14.79
N ILE A 144 -10.74 15.46 13.58
CA ILE A 144 -10.65 14.38 12.59
C ILE A 144 -9.33 13.67 12.78
N ARG A 145 -9.36 12.35 12.61
CA ARG A 145 -8.19 11.46 12.71
C ARG A 145 -7.93 10.79 11.37
N TYR A 146 -6.67 10.83 10.99
CA TYR A 146 -6.13 10.09 9.84
C TYR A 146 -5.20 9.01 10.38
N THR A 147 -5.39 7.77 9.93
CA THR A 147 -4.60 6.64 10.40
C THR A 147 -3.87 6.01 9.22
N ASN A 148 -2.58 5.77 9.41
CA ASN A 148 -1.74 5.01 8.50
C ASN A 148 -0.99 3.96 9.30
N SER A 149 -0.39 2.97 8.65
CA SER A 149 0.45 1.99 9.29
C SER A 149 1.63 1.62 8.40
N VAL A 150 2.79 1.48 9.02
CA VAL A 150 4.04 1.12 8.37
C VAL A 150 4.56 -0.18 9.00
N TYR A 151 4.94 -1.11 8.16
CA TYR A 151 5.69 -2.29 8.60
C TYR A 151 7.15 -1.92 8.83
N SER A 152 7.75 -2.42 9.89
CA SER A 152 9.14 -2.12 10.24
C SER A 152 9.87 -3.38 10.70
N ASP A 153 10.89 -3.78 9.96
CA ASP A 153 11.73 -4.95 10.25
C ASP A 153 13.07 -4.50 10.85
N LYS A 154 13.30 -4.89 12.11
CA LYS A 154 14.53 -4.59 12.83
C LYS A 154 15.29 -5.86 13.25
N THR A 155 15.07 -6.96 12.51
CA THR A 155 15.70 -8.25 12.80
C THR A 155 17.18 -8.29 12.44
N SER A 156 17.61 -7.50 11.46
CA SER A 156 19.02 -7.38 11.08
C SER A 156 19.40 -5.92 10.74
N LYS A 157 20.69 -5.68 10.51
CA LYS A 157 21.19 -4.38 10.02
C LYS A 157 21.03 -4.20 8.50
N ASP A 158 20.63 -5.25 7.81
CA ASP A 158 20.52 -5.27 6.36
C ASP A 158 19.10 -4.94 5.88
N THR A 159 18.10 -4.91 6.79
CA THR A 159 16.72 -4.63 6.43
C THR A 159 16.54 -3.19 5.94
N ARG A 160 15.51 -2.97 5.10
CA ARG A 160 15.25 -1.73 4.38
C ARG A 160 15.27 -0.46 5.24
N GLN A 161 14.77 -0.54 6.47
CA GLN A 161 14.70 0.61 7.37
C GLN A 161 16.06 1.04 7.96
N ASN A 162 17.13 0.33 7.66
CA ASN A 162 18.50 0.76 7.98
C ASN A 162 19.12 1.66 6.90
N PHE A 163 18.38 1.93 5.82
CA PHE A 163 18.78 2.83 4.74
C PHE A 163 17.85 4.04 4.73
N LEU A 164 18.40 5.23 4.66
CA LEU A 164 17.67 6.50 4.50
C LEU A 164 18.00 7.07 3.13
N VAL A 165 16.98 7.30 2.30
CA VAL A 165 17.14 7.81 0.95
C VAL A 165 16.75 9.27 0.90
N MET A 166 17.66 10.07 0.35
CA MET A 166 17.47 11.52 0.20
C MET A 166 17.88 11.97 -1.22
N SER A 167 17.35 13.11 -1.63
CA SER A 167 17.90 13.83 -2.75
C SER A 167 19.27 14.45 -2.38
N PRO A 168 20.12 14.83 -3.34
CA PRO A 168 21.34 15.58 -3.07
C PRO A 168 21.11 16.92 -2.36
N SER A 169 19.87 17.46 -2.40
CA SER A 169 19.47 18.65 -1.64
C SER A 169 19.08 18.36 -0.18
N GLY A 170 19.12 17.10 0.25
CA GLY A 170 18.80 16.67 1.62
C GLY A 170 17.31 16.42 1.88
N GLU A 171 16.46 16.39 0.84
CA GLU A 171 15.05 16.05 1.00
C GLU A 171 14.83 14.55 1.06
N ILE A 172 14.02 14.08 1.99
CA ILE A 172 13.70 12.66 2.17
C ILE A 172 12.82 12.16 0.99
N HIS A 173 13.21 11.03 0.41
CA HIS A 173 12.37 10.29 -0.50
C HIS A 173 11.46 9.33 0.28
N PHE A 174 10.16 9.62 0.29
CA PHE A 174 9.16 8.79 0.98
C PHE A 174 8.72 7.59 0.14
N ASN A 175 8.77 7.71 -1.18
CA ASN A 175 8.32 6.68 -2.12
C ASN A 175 9.50 5.85 -2.64
N PRO A 176 9.33 4.56 -2.90
CA PRO A 176 10.40 3.68 -3.39
C PRO A 176 10.58 3.75 -4.92
N TYR A 177 9.94 4.70 -5.61
CA TYR A 177 10.00 4.81 -7.06
C TYR A 177 10.66 6.12 -7.51
N TYR A 178 11.48 6.01 -8.56
CA TYR A 178 12.41 7.02 -9.04
C TYR A 178 12.35 7.13 -10.57
N LYS A 179 13.01 8.13 -11.11
CA LYS A 179 13.14 8.32 -12.56
C LYS A 179 14.52 7.89 -13.03
N PRO A 180 14.68 7.47 -14.31
CA PRO A 180 15.99 7.23 -14.89
C PRO A 180 16.88 8.50 -14.78
N GLY A 181 18.12 8.31 -14.36
CA GLY A 181 19.08 9.39 -14.19
C GLY A 181 18.92 10.22 -12.89
N GLU A 182 17.97 9.89 -12.04
CA GLU A 182 17.81 10.57 -10.75
C GLU A 182 18.96 10.21 -9.82
N ALA A 183 19.61 11.27 -9.27
CA ALA A 183 20.70 11.11 -8.32
C ALA A 183 20.14 11.05 -6.90
N LEU A 184 20.61 10.08 -6.12
CA LEU A 184 20.20 9.83 -4.75
C LEU A 184 21.39 9.78 -3.81
N GLU A 185 21.19 10.25 -2.59
CA GLU A 185 22.06 10.02 -1.46
C GLU A 185 21.40 8.96 -0.56
N VAL A 186 22.12 7.86 -0.31
CA VAL A 186 21.66 6.77 0.58
C VAL A 186 22.54 6.75 1.80
N ILE A 187 21.93 6.92 2.98
CA ILE A 187 22.61 6.88 4.29
C ILE A 187 22.31 5.55 4.96
N SER A 188 23.34 4.95 5.56
CA SER A 188 23.24 3.72 6.34
C SER A 188 24.16 3.76 7.56
N ASP A 189 23.72 4.48 8.61
CA ASP A 189 24.55 4.70 9.84
C ASP A 189 24.86 3.40 10.60
N ARG A 190 24.03 2.37 10.45
CA ARG A 190 24.22 1.09 11.13
C ARG A 190 25.15 0.14 10.40
N ASN A 191 25.48 0.40 9.15
CA ASN A 191 26.37 -0.40 8.33
C ASN A 191 27.73 0.31 8.20
N THR A 192 28.79 -0.40 8.54
CA THR A 192 30.18 0.06 8.42
C THR A 192 30.84 -0.40 7.13
N GLU A 193 30.09 -1.08 6.28
CA GLU A 193 30.58 -1.59 5.02
C GLU A 193 30.94 -0.44 4.06
N LYS A 194 32.04 -0.60 3.38
CA LYS A 194 32.50 0.37 2.37
C LYS A 194 32.09 -0.04 0.96
N LEU A 195 31.75 -1.31 0.75
CA LEU A 195 31.36 -1.87 -0.52
C LEU A 195 29.96 -2.41 -0.41
N PHE A 196 29.07 -1.93 -1.26
CA PHE A 196 27.69 -2.39 -1.38
C PHE A 196 27.46 -3.03 -2.72
N ASN A 197 26.67 -4.09 -2.76
CA ASN A 197 26.33 -4.80 -3.99
C ASN A 197 24.94 -4.38 -4.45
N VAL A 198 24.80 -4.17 -5.76
CA VAL A 198 23.54 -3.78 -6.39
C VAL A 198 23.17 -4.81 -7.43
N ASP A 199 22.06 -5.48 -7.20
CA ASP A 199 21.44 -6.38 -8.17
C ASP A 199 20.47 -5.57 -9.05
N TYR A 200 20.60 -5.68 -10.35
CA TYR A 200 19.69 -5.08 -11.32
C TYR A 200 18.75 -6.12 -11.92
N PHE A 201 17.47 -5.75 -12.06
CA PHE A 201 16.41 -6.56 -12.64
C PHE A 201 15.66 -5.74 -13.68
N HIS A 202 15.47 -6.30 -14.85
CA HIS A 202 14.66 -5.72 -15.91
C HIS A 202 13.16 -5.97 -15.65
N TYR A 203 12.31 -5.03 -16.09
CA TYR A 203 10.86 -5.20 -16.03
C TYR A 203 10.33 -5.98 -17.23
N ASP A 204 9.80 -7.15 -16.99
CA ASP A 204 8.92 -7.87 -17.92
C ASP A 204 7.96 -8.76 -17.13
N PHE A 205 6.96 -8.13 -16.50
CA PHE A 205 5.98 -8.86 -15.73
C PHE A 205 4.66 -8.96 -16.46
N ARG A 206 4.15 -10.18 -16.54
CA ARG A 206 2.81 -10.45 -17.08
C ARG A 206 1.75 -9.84 -16.17
N LEU A 207 0.63 -9.45 -16.78
CA LEU A 207 -0.54 -8.99 -16.04
C LEU A 207 -1.05 -10.10 -15.10
N ALA A 208 -1.59 -9.68 -13.96
CA ALA A 208 -2.31 -10.58 -13.07
C ALA A 208 -3.44 -11.29 -13.85
N PRO A 209 -3.53 -12.64 -13.78
CA PRO A 209 -4.63 -13.36 -14.38
C PRO A 209 -5.93 -13.04 -13.64
N PRO A 210 -7.12 -13.19 -14.29
CA PRO A 210 -8.40 -12.90 -13.66
C PRO A 210 -8.60 -13.61 -12.32
N PRO A 211 -9.46 -13.10 -11.43
CA PRO A 211 -9.63 -13.64 -10.07
C PRO A 211 -10.20 -15.06 -10.02
N PHE A 212 -10.78 -15.54 -11.10
CA PHE A 212 -11.31 -16.91 -11.24
C PHE A 212 -10.37 -17.84 -12.01
N SER A 213 -9.18 -17.36 -12.42
CA SER A 213 -8.20 -18.21 -13.12
C SER A 213 -7.64 -19.27 -12.17
N GLN A 214 -7.37 -20.45 -12.72
CA GLN A 214 -6.65 -21.52 -12.04
C GLN A 214 -5.14 -21.45 -12.27
N GLU A 215 -4.68 -20.53 -13.13
CA GLU A 215 -3.25 -20.31 -13.35
C GLU A 215 -2.62 -19.74 -12.08
N PRO A 216 -1.51 -20.33 -11.59
CA PRO A 216 -0.81 -19.76 -10.47
C PRO A 216 -0.24 -18.39 -10.88
N PRO A 217 -0.17 -17.42 -9.94
CA PRO A 217 0.46 -16.14 -10.21
C PRO A 217 1.93 -16.35 -10.61
N ALA A 218 2.41 -15.54 -11.55
CA ALA A 218 3.81 -15.56 -11.92
C ALA A 218 4.67 -15.26 -10.69
N ARG A 219 5.61 -16.14 -10.39
CA ARG A 219 6.57 -15.92 -9.30
C ARG A 219 7.79 -15.22 -9.86
N MET A 220 8.29 -14.24 -9.13
CA MET A 220 9.54 -13.60 -9.46
C MET A 220 10.71 -14.59 -9.30
N ALA A 221 11.53 -14.70 -10.32
CA ALA A 221 12.84 -15.35 -10.20
C ALA A 221 13.82 -14.31 -9.62
N TYR A 222 14.35 -14.57 -8.42
CA TYR A 222 15.32 -13.68 -7.75
C TYR A 222 16.74 -13.81 -8.37
N ARG A 223 16.80 -13.93 -9.68
CA ARG A 223 18.07 -13.95 -10.43
C ARG A 223 18.23 -12.59 -11.11
N PRO A 224 19.23 -11.79 -10.72
CA PRO A 224 19.46 -10.50 -11.33
C PRO A 224 19.94 -10.67 -12.80
N ASP A 225 19.56 -9.70 -13.64
CA ASP A 225 20.04 -9.61 -15.01
C ASP A 225 21.50 -9.16 -15.06
N SER A 226 21.89 -8.31 -14.11
CA SER A 226 23.28 -7.91 -13.88
C SER A 226 23.47 -7.48 -12.42
N ALA A 227 24.73 -7.44 -11.98
CA ALA A 227 25.11 -6.97 -10.67
C ALA A 227 26.37 -6.12 -10.77
N PHE A 228 26.52 -5.15 -9.87
CA PHE A 228 27.69 -4.30 -9.74
C PHE A 228 27.88 -3.87 -8.28
N SER A 229 29.08 -3.34 -7.97
CA SER A 229 29.38 -2.87 -6.62
C SER A 229 29.59 -1.36 -6.61
N ILE A 230 29.21 -0.74 -5.49
CA ILE A 230 29.36 0.71 -5.25
C ILE A 230 30.13 0.91 -3.96
N TYR A 231 31.10 1.81 -3.99
CA TYR A 231 31.83 2.21 -2.80
C TYR A 231 31.12 3.35 -2.07
N SER A 232 31.06 3.22 -0.74
CA SER A 232 30.58 4.27 0.16
C SER A 232 31.75 5.17 0.57
N ASP A 233 31.53 6.48 0.53
CA ASP A 233 32.42 7.46 1.17
C ASP A 233 31.95 7.67 2.64
N GLY A 234 32.38 6.73 3.50
CA GLY A 234 31.93 6.70 4.88
C GLY A 234 30.53 6.12 5.05
N GLN A 235 29.56 6.92 5.54
CA GLN A 235 28.17 6.50 5.77
C GLN A 235 27.23 6.81 4.60
N LYS A 236 27.74 7.47 3.55
CA LYS A 236 26.96 7.97 2.43
C LYS A 236 27.31 7.26 1.14
N LEU A 237 26.29 6.88 0.40
CA LEU A 237 26.39 6.36 -0.95
C LEU A 237 25.73 7.33 -1.92
N MET A 238 26.44 7.69 -2.99
CA MET A 238 25.83 8.38 -4.13
C MET A 238 25.41 7.34 -5.18
N LEU A 239 24.13 7.28 -5.47
CA LEU A 239 23.55 6.32 -6.40
C LEU A 239 22.81 7.06 -7.51
N THR A 240 23.10 6.67 -8.75
CA THR A 240 22.32 7.10 -9.92
C THR A 240 21.86 5.87 -10.68
N MET A 241 20.57 5.78 -10.96
CA MET A 241 19.99 4.64 -11.66
C MET A 241 19.79 5.01 -13.13
N PRO A 242 20.59 4.44 -14.05
CA PRO A 242 20.67 4.94 -15.41
C PRO A 242 19.46 4.58 -16.28
N GLN A 243 18.70 3.52 -15.93
CA GLN A 243 17.66 2.95 -16.78
C GLN A 243 16.47 2.44 -15.97
N LYS A 244 15.39 2.12 -16.66
CA LYS A 244 14.22 1.47 -16.07
C LYS A 244 14.55 0.08 -15.55
N GLY A 245 13.80 -0.36 -14.55
CA GLY A 245 14.00 -1.61 -13.87
C GLY A 245 13.96 -1.40 -12.37
N PHE A 246 14.49 -2.30 -11.61
CA PHE A 246 14.69 -2.08 -10.20
C PHE A 246 16.11 -2.51 -9.78
N PHE A 247 16.62 -1.77 -8.85
CA PHE A 247 17.96 -1.92 -8.32
C PHE A 247 17.85 -2.27 -6.85
N HIS A 248 18.39 -3.41 -6.46
CA HIS A 248 18.38 -3.87 -5.08
C HIS A 248 19.77 -3.75 -4.47
N LEU A 249 19.93 -2.80 -3.56
CA LEU A 249 21.17 -2.51 -2.83
C LEU A 249 21.26 -3.38 -1.59
N LYS A 250 22.35 -4.14 -1.49
CA LYS A 250 22.65 -5.04 -0.37
C LYS A 250 23.99 -4.67 0.25
N THR A 251 24.17 -4.99 1.53
CA THR A 251 25.45 -4.81 2.23
C THR A 251 26.49 -5.83 1.81
N ASN A 252 26.07 -7.04 1.42
CA ASN A 252 26.93 -8.11 0.92
C ASN A 252 26.12 -9.14 0.11
N ASP A 253 26.78 -10.10 -0.52
CA ASP A 253 26.13 -11.14 -1.33
C ASP A 253 25.49 -12.28 -0.55
N GLN A 254 25.74 -12.37 0.75
CA GLN A 254 25.19 -13.43 1.59
C GLN A 254 23.76 -13.11 2.06
N THR A 255 23.40 -11.83 2.09
CA THR A 255 22.04 -11.39 2.44
C THR A 255 21.17 -11.22 1.20
N ARG A 256 19.87 -11.47 1.35
CA ARG A 256 18.84 -11.06 0.41
C ARG A 256 18.13 -9.78 0.83
N GLU A 257 18.38 -9.34 2.06
CA GLU A 257 17.83 -8.09 2.60
C GLU A 257 18.58 -6.90 2.03
N GLY A 258 17.90 -5.77 1.97
CA GLY A 258 18.45 -4.54 1.43
C GLY A 258 17.37 -3.49 1.21
N ILE A 259 17.68 -2.53 0.36
CA ILE A 259 16.73 -1.53 -0.12
C ILE A 259 16.58 -1.60 -1.64
N THR A 260 15.35 -1.51 -2.14
CA THR A 260 15.04 -1.57 -3.57
C THR A 260 14.60 -0.21 -4.08
N PHE A 261 15.16 0.18 -5.22
CA PHE A 261 14.83 1.39 -5.97
C PHE A 261 14.10 0.98 -7.24
N PHE A 262 12.81 1.34 -7.34
CA PHE A 262 11.99 1.03 -8.51
C PHE A 262 12.04 2.21 -9.49
N VAL A 263 12.64 2.02 -10.66
CA VAL A 263 12.85 3.07 -11.66
C VAL A 263 11.85 2.92 -12.79
N TYR A 264 10.88 3.84 -12.83
CA TYR A 264 9.80 3.86 -13.79
C TYR A 264 9.93 4.99 -14.82
N GLU A 265 9.02 4.99 -15.79
CA GLU A 265 8.87 6.11 -16.71
C GLU A 265 8.64 7.43 -15.97
N PRO A 266 9.11 8.57 -16.51
CA PRO A 266 8.95 9.87 -15.86
C PRO A 266 7.50 10.28 -15.57
N SER A 267 6.53 9.67 -16.26
CA SER A 267 5.09 9.89 -16.04
C SER A 267 4.52 9.13 -14.85
N PHE A 268 5.23 8.12 -14.36
CA PHE A 268 4.78 7.30 -13.23
C PHE A 268 4.53 8.17 -11.98
N PRO A 269 3.46 7.93 -11.20
CA PRO A 269 2.49 6.82 -11.26
C PRO A 269 1.39 6.96 -12.32
N GLY A 270 1.35 8.04 -13.08
CA GLY A 270 0.40 8.23 -14.18
C GLY A 270 0.79 7.43 -15.43
N ILE A 271 -0.18 7.20 -16.29
CA ILE A 271 0.00 6.63 -17.62
C ILE A 271 -0.22 7.71 -18.66
N LYS A 272 0.73 7.88 -19.60
CA LYS A 272 0.64 8.94 -20.63
C LYS A 272 0.78 8.44 -22.07
N ASN A 273 1.46 7.31 -22.29
CA ASN A 273 1.64 6.78 -23.64
C ASN A 273 0.52 5.80 -24.03
N SER A 274 0.23 5.72 -25.33
CA SER A 274 -0.88 4.92 -25.85
C SER A 274 -0.73 3.44 -25.59
N GLU A 275 0.50 2.91 -25.68
CA GLU A 275 0.77 1.50 -25.43
C GLU A 275 0.44 1.11 -23.99
N GLN A 276 0.89 1.89 -23.00
CA GLN A 276 0.56 1.67 -21.59
C GLN A 276 -0.94 1.81 -21.34
N MET A 277 -1.61 2.76 -22.02
CA MET A 277 -3.07 2.91 -21.95
C MET A 277 -3.77 1.65 -22.43
N ILE A 278 -3.39 1.10 -23.59
CA ILE A 278 -3.95 -0.13 -24.14
C ILE A 278 -3.69 -1.31 -23.20
N GLN A 279 -2.45 -1.45 -22.71
CA GLN A 279 -2.07 -2.52 -21.78
C GLN A 279 -2.93 -2.48 -20.50
N ALA A 280 -3.09 -1.30 -19.90
CA ALA A 280 -3.89 -1.14 -18.69
C ALA A 280 -5.39 -1.42 -18.92
N THR A 281 -5.91 -1.17 -20.14
CA THR A 281 -7.31 -1.41 -20.49
C THR A 281 -7.60 -2.91 -20.76
N ARG A 282 -6.55 -3.76 -20.79
CA ARG A 282 -6.67 -5.21 -21.05
C ARG A 282 -7.67 -5.91 -20.14
N TYR A 283 -7.87 -5.44 -18.90
CA TYR A 283 -8.80 -6.05 -17.95
C TYR A 283 -10.27 -5.96 -18.37
N ILE A 284 -10.63 -4.98 -19.21
CA ILE A 284 -12.01 -4.78 -19.69
C ILE A 284 -12.16 -4.99 -21.20
N MET A 285 -11.07 -5.23 -21.92
CA MET A 285 -11.05 -5.54 -23.34
C MET A 285 -11.21 -7.03 -23.59
N SER A 286 -11.93 -7.41 -24.65
CA SER A 286 -11.82 -8.74 -25.25
C SER A 286 -10.43 -8.93 -25.88
N LYS A 287 -10.04 -10.19 -26.11
CA LYS A 287 -8.76 -10.49 -26.78
C LYS A 287 -8.65 -9.78 -28.13
N LYS A 288 -9.72 -9.82 -28.94
CA LYS A 288 -9.76 -9.21 -30.28
C LYS A 288 -9.60 -7.68 -30.22
N GLU A 289 -10.28 -7.01 -29.29
CA GLU A 289 -10.15 -5.56 -29.10
C GLU A 289 -8.73 -5.17 -28.70
N TYR A 290 -8.15 -5.89 -27.75
CA TYR A 290 -6.78 -5.66 -27.30
C TYR A 290 -5.76 -5.85 -28.44
N GLU A 291 -5.81 -6.97 -29.14
CA GLU A 291 -4.94 -7.27 -30.28
C GLU A 291 -5.11 -6.23 -31.39
N GLY A 292 -6.34 -5.78 -31.66
CA GLY A 292 -6.61 -4.73 -32.61
C GLY A 292 -6.03 -3.37 -32.23
N CYS A 293 -6.09 -3.00 -30.96
CA CYS A 293 -5.51 -1.74 -30.47
C CYS A 293 -3.98 -1.77 -30.43
N ILE A 294 -3.38 -2.86 -29.91
CA ILE A 294 -1.92 -2.94 -29.73
C ILE A 294 -1.16 -3.05 -31.05
N SER A 295 -1.75 -3.70 -32.07
CA SER A 295 -1.18 -3.84 -33.42
C SER A 295 -1.53 -2.69 -34.36
N ALA A 296 -2.35 -1.74 -33.94
CA ALA A 296 -2.75 -0.63 -34.79
C ALA A 296 -1.56 0.28 -35.14
N PRO A 297 -1.43 0.73 -36.42
CA PRO A 297 -0.39 1.68 -36.82
C PRO A 297 -0.44 3.00 -36.03
N ASN A 298 -1.65 3.44 -35.65
CA ASN A 298 -1.88 4.58 -34.76
C ASN A 298 -2.60 4.10 -33.49
N GLN A 299 -1.82 3.68 -32.50
CA GLN A 299 -2.33 3.18 -31.24
C GLN A 299 -3.17 4.24 -30.46
N LYS A 300 -2.81 5.53 -30.59
CA LYS A 300 -3.56 6.61 -29.93
C LYS A 300 -4.97 6.72 -30.48
N GLU A 301 -5.11 6.70 -31.79
CA GLU A 301 -6.41 6.71 -32.44
C GLU A 301 -7.22 5.45 -32.13
N ALA A 302 -6.60 4.30 -32.09
CA ALA A 302 -7.25 3.03 -31.77
C ALA A 302 -7.83 3.01 -30.35
N ILE A 303 -7.06 3.44 -29.35
CA ILE A 303 -7.55 3.48 -27.96
C ILE A 303 -8.61 4.59 -27.76
N ASP A 304 -8.47 5.74 -28.42
CA ASP A 304 -9.49 6.79 -28.37
C ASP A 304 -10.82 6.32 -28.98
N ARG A 305 -10.77 5.62 -30.12
CA ARG A 305 -11.95 5.03 -30.76
C ARG A 305 -12.63 4.01 -29.83
N TYR A 306 -11.86 3.12 -29.22
CA TYR A 306 -12.38 2.15 -28.26
C TYR A 306 -13.18 2.82 -27.14
N TRP A 307 -12.63 3.89 -26.53
CA TRP A 307 -13.32 4.60 -25.46
C TRP A 307 -14.55 5.37 -25.93
N ILE A 308 -14.52 5.95 -27.15
CA ILE A 308 -15.68 6.64 -27.74
C ILE A 308 -16.81 5.64 -28.04
N GLU A 309 -16.50 4.48 -28.61
CA GLU A 309 -17.47 3.43 -28.87
C GLU A 309 -18.11 2.92 -27.57
N LEU A 310 -17.30 2.73 -26.55
CA LEU A 310 -17.74 2.26 -25.23
C LEU A 310 -18.61 3.32 -24.51
N GLY A 311 -18.26 4.58 -24.59
CA GLY A 311 -19.00 5.68 -23.98
C GLY A 311 -20.23 6.16 -24.78
N GLY A 312 -20.30 5.87 -26.08
CA GLY A 312 -21.35 6.33 -26.98
C GLY A 312 -21.28 7.83 -27.32
N SER A 313 -20.51 8.62 -26.57
CA SER A 313 -20.24 10.04 -26.86
C SER A 313 -18.81 10.40 -26.38
N ARG A 314 -18.28 11.54 -26.89
CA ARG A 314 -16.95 12.03 -26.47
C ARG A 314 -16.93 12.47 -25.01
N GLU A 315 -17.99 13.10 -24.54
CA GLU A 315 -18.13 13.58 -23.16
C GLU A 315 -18.10 12.40 -22.18
N ARG A 316 -18.90 11.36 -22.48
CA ARG A 316 -18.94 10.14 -21.65
C ARG A 316 -17.62 9.37 -21.73
N ALA A 317 -17.02 9.25 -22.91
CA ALA A 317 -15.69 8.66 -23.08
C ALA A 317 -14.64 9.37 -22.22
N THR A 318 -14.64 10.72 -22.20
CA THR A 318 -13.71 11.50 -21.37
C THR A 318 -13.89 11.22 -19.88
N GLU A 319 -15.12 11.08 -19.41
CA GLU A 319 -15.42 10.72 -18.02
C GLU A 319 -14.90 9.32 -17.68
N LEU A 320 -15.17 8.33 -18.54
CA LEU A 320 -14.70 6.96 -18.37
C LEU A 320 -13.17 6.86 -18.37
N ILE A 321 -12.49 7.53 -19.31
CA ILE A 321 -11.04 7.62 -19.42
C ILE A 321 -10.47 8.18 -18.10
N ARG A 322 -10.97 9.33 -17.65
CA ARG A 322 -10.51 9.97 -16.42
C ARG A 322 -10.68 9.06 -15.21
N LYS A 323 -11.81 8.35 -15.12
CA LYS A 323 -12.09 7.46 -14.01
C LYS A 323 -11.22 6.19 -14.06
N TYR A 324 -11.15 5.55 -15.23
CA TYR A 324 -10.39 4.30 -15.40
C TYR A 324 -8.91 4.51 -15.15
N TYR A 325 -8.28 5.45 -15.85
CA TYR A 325 -6.84 5.71 -15.65
C TYR A 325 -6.54 6.43 -14.33
N GLY A 326 -7.51 7.11 -13.75
CA GLY A 326 -7.42 7.55 -12.36
C GLY A 326 -7.27 6.39 -11.39
N ARG A 327 -8.06 5.30 -11.56
CA ARG A 327 -7.90 4.07 -10.77
C ARG A 327 -6.57 3.37 -11.05
N VAL A 328 -6.10 3.36 -12.30
CA VAL A 328 -4.78 2.82 -12.66
C VAL A 328 -3.66 3.59 -11.94
N GLN A 329 -3.72 4.92 -11.95
CA GLN A 329 -2.77 5.77 -11.24
C GLN A 329 -2.82 5.56 -9.72
N ASP A 330 -4.01 5.43 -9.16
CA ASP A 330 -4.17 5.16 -7.72
C ASP A 330 -3.65 3.75 -7.37
N ALA A 331 -3.90 2.74 -8.22
CA ALA A 331 -3.32 1.42 -8.07
C ALA A 331 -1.78 1.45 -8.09
N ASN A 332 -1.18 2.25 -8.96
CA ASN A 332 0.27 2.46 -8.98
C ASN A 332 0.79 3.07 -7.67
N LYS A 333 0.09 4.02 -7.08
CA LYS A 333 0.49 4.62 -5.80
C LYS A 333 0.37 3.65 -4.63
N LEU A 334 -0.68 2.82 -4.63
CA LEU A 334 -1.05 2.00 -3.47
C LEU A 334 -0.43 0.60 -3.50
N PHE A 335 -0.30 0.00 -4.68
CA PHE A 335 -0.01 -1.43 -4.80
C PHE A 335 1.26 -1.75 -5.58
N THR A 336 2.06 -0.75 -5.95
CA THR A 336 3.37 -0.99 -6.57
C THR A 336 4.25 -1.84 -5.65
N SER A 337 4.80 -2.87 -6.23
CA SER A 337 5.76 -3.79 -5.63
C SER A 337 7.01 -3.81 -6.51
N TYR A 338 7.52 -4.98 -6.89
CA TYR A 338 8.54 -5.10 -7.93
C TYR A 338 7.95 -4.90 -9.36
N GLN A 339 6.64 -4.79 -9.48
CA GLN A 339 5.93 -4.44 -10.72
C GLN A 339 4.98 -3.25 -10.47
N GLU A 340 4.54 -2.61 -11.53
CA GLU A 340 3.59 -1.50 -11.44
C GLU A 340 2.31 -1.93 -10.73
N GLY A 341 1.80 -1.08 -9.87
CA GLY A 341 0.69 -1.42 -8.98
C GLY A 341 -0.55 -1.95 -9.71
N TRP A 342 -0.89 -1.39 -10.86
CA TRP A 342 -2.03 -1.85 -11.65
C TRP A 342 -1.88 -3.27 -12.23
N LYS A 343 -0.64 -3.77 -12.38
CA LYS A 343 -0.34 -5.14 -12.85
C LYS A 343 -0.44 -6.18 -11.73
N THR A 344 -0.47 -5.76 -10.46
CA THR A 344 -0.58 -6.65 -9.30
C THR A 344 -2.00 -7.19 -9.13
N ASP A 345 -2.16 -8.24 -8.35
CA ASP A 345 -3.48 -8.78 -8.02
C ASP A 345 -4.39 -7.75 -7.34
N ARG A 346 -3.86 -6.97 -6.37
CA ARG A 346 -4.62 -5.91 -5.73
C ARG A 346 -4.99 -4.80 -6.70
N GLY A 347 -4.03 -4.42 -7.55
CA GLY A 347 -4.26 -3.40 -8.57
C GLY A 347 -5.28 -3.80 -9.59
N MET A 348 -5.26 -5.03 -10.07
CA MET A 348 -6.27 -5.59 -10.99
C MET A 348 -7.68 -5.46 -10.40
N ILE A 349 -7.88 -5.93 -9.16
CA ILE A 349 -9.17 -5.83 -8.48
C ILE A 349 -9.57 -4.35 -8.30
N TYR A 350 -8.65 -3.50 -7.86
CA TYR A 350 -8.92 -2.09 -7.66
C TYR A 350 -9.31 -1.35 -8.95
N VAL A 351 -8.62 -1.61 -10.06
CA VAL A 351 -8.93 -0.97 -11.36
C VAL A 351 -10.33 -1.33 -11.82
N VAL A 352 -10.71 -2.61 -11.73
CA VAL A 352 -12.02 -3.08 -12.21
C VAL A 352 -13.15 -2.74 -11.26
N PHE A 353 -12.98 -3.06 -9.96
CA PHE A 353 -14.04 -2.91 -8.95
C PHE A 353 -14.04 -1.52 -8.26
N GLY A 354 -12.92 -0.80 -8.29
CA GLY A 354 -12.74 0.43 -7.52
C GLY A 354 -12.25 0.16 -6.10
N ALA A 355 -12.35 1.17 -5.24
CA ALA A 355 -12.00 1.04 -3.83
C ALA A 355 -12.99 0.12 -3.10
N PRO A 356 -12.51 -0.83 -2.27
CA PRO A 356 -13.39 -1.70 -1.49
C PRO A 356 -14.19 -0.88 -0.45
N ASN A 357 -15.39 -1.38 -0.10
CA ASN A 357 -16.19 -0.76 0.96
C ASN A 357 -15.50 -0.89 2.31
N ARG A 358 -14.83 -2.02 2.56
CA ARG A 358 -14.08 -2.26 3.79
C ARG A 358 -12.83 -3.09 3.51
N VAL A 359 -11.75 -2.73 4.20
CA VAL A 359 -10.48 -3.49 4.23
C VAL A 359 -10.25 -3.98 5.65
N THR A 360 -9.98 -5.26 5.81
CA THR A 360 -9.55 -5.86 7.06
C THR A 360 -8.11 -6.33 6.91
N LYS A 361 -7.19 -5.70 7.61
CA LYS A 361 -5.79 -6.15 7.67
C LYS A 361 -5.66 -7.36 8.60
N ARG A 362 -4.88 -8.33 8.18
CA ARG A 362 -4.50 -9.53 8.94
C ARG A 362 -2.99 -9.65 9.02
N LYS A 363 -2.48 -10.46 9.93
CA LYS A 363 -1.05 -10.77 10.02
C LYS A 363 -0.44 -11.13 8.66
N ASN A 364 -1.11 -11.99 7.90
CA ASN A 364 -0.59 -12.55 6.66
C ASN A 364 -1.33 -12.04 5.42
N GLY A 365 -1.98 -10.86 5.48
CA GLY A 365 -2.69 -10.37 4.29
C GLY A 365 -3.80 -9.36 4.57
N GLU A 366 -4.68 -9.25 3.59
CA GLU A 366 -5.83 -8.34 3.61
C GLU A 366 -7.10 -9.03 3.12
N ILE A 367 -8.24 -8.64 3.66
CA ILE A 367 -9.55 -8.99 3.12
C ILE A 367 -10.23 -7.72 2.66
N TRP A 368 -10.67 -7.74 1.40
CA TRP A 368 -11.43 -6.65 0.79
C TRP A 368 -12.88 -7.06 0.60
N ILE A 369 -13.79 -6.23 1.03
CA ILE A 369 -15.24 -6.46 0.95
C ILE A 369 -15.86 -5.39 0.06
N TYR A 370 -16.55 -5.85 -0.98
CA TYR A 370 -17.36 -5.05 -1.88
C TYR A 370 -18.83 -5.41 -1.65
N GLY A 371 -19.65 -4.41 -1.30
CA GLY A 371 -21.04 -4.57 -0.90
C GLY A 371 -21.32 -4.11 0.52
N GLY A 372 -22.58 -4.15 0.93
CA GLY A 372 -23.03 -3.75 2.27
C GLY A 372 -22.65 -4.74 3.36
N ALA A 373 -22.63 -4.29 4.60
CA ALA A 373 -22.44 -5.18 5.74
C ALA A 373 -23.66 -6.13 5.86
N GLY A 374 -23.39 -7.45 5.79
CA GLY A 374 -24.45 -8.47 5.86
C GLY A 374 -25.20 -8.72 4.53
N ASP A 375 -24.82 -8.05 3.44
CA ASP A 375 -25.38 -8.31 2.13
C ASP A 375 -24.85 -9.67 1.61
N PRO A 376 -25.74 -10.67 1.35
CA PRO A 376 -25.34 -11.97 0.82
C PRO A 376 -24.70 -11.89 -0.58
N ASN A 377 -24.90 -10.80 -1.30
CA ASN A 377 -24.28 -10.56 -2.62
C ASN A 377 -22.93 -9.86 -2.53
N SER A 378 -22.41 -9.64 -1.32
CA SER A 378 -21.08 -9.03 -1.13
C SER A 378 -19.99 -9.92 -1.73
N THR A 379 -19.09 -9.31 -2.49
CA THR A 379 -17.89 -10.00 -3.00
C THR A 379 -16.74 -9.77 -2.04
N VAL A 380 -16.09 -10.86 -1.61
CA VAL A 380 -14.98 -10.83 -0.64
C VAL A 380 -13.73 -11.40 -1.28
N PHE A 381 -12.72 -10.57 -1.46
CA PHE A 381 -11.40 -10.97 -1.95
C PHE A 381 -10.42 -11.09 -0.79
N SER A 382 -9.70 -12.20 -0.72
CA SER A 382 -8.60 -12.42 0.23
C SER A 382 -7.27 -12.29 -0.49
N PHE A 383 -6.37 -11.50 0.07
CA PHE A 383 -5.00 -11.32 -0.42
C PHE A 383 -4.01 -11.82 0.63
N VAL A 384 -3.11 -12.69 0.23
CA VAL A 384 -2.05 -13.24 1.09
C VAL A 384 -0.76 -12.48 0.83
N LYS A 385 -0.13 -11.97 1.89
CA LYS A 385 1.15 -11.29 1.81
C LYS A 385 2.26 -12.31 1.47
N ILE A 386 3.06 -11.99 0.48
CA ILE A 386 4.22 -12.78 0.07
C ILE A 386 5.47 -12.17 0.70
N ILE A 387 6.25 -13.01 1.38
CA ILE A 387 7.55 -12.59 1.89
C ILE A 387 8.50 -12.40 0.71
N ASN A 388 8.94 -11.17 0.53
CA ASN A 388 9.75 -10.75 -0.60
C ASN A 388 10.82 -9.77 -0.11
N PRO A 389 12.11 -10.04 -0.34
CA PRO A 389 13.20 -9.17 0.12
C PRO A 389 13.22 -7.80 -0.58
N LEU A 390 12.58 -7.71 -1.76
CA LEU A 390 12.58 -6.50 -2.57
C LEU A 390 11.50 -5.49 -2.13
N THR A 391 10.41 -5.98 -1.53
CA THR A 391 9.27 -5.14 -1.17
C THR A 391 8.39 -5.76 -0.09
N ASP A 392 7.81 -4.92 0.77
CA ASP A 392 6.77 -5.32 1.74
C ASP A 392 5.36 -5.32 1.15
N ASN A 393 5.24 -4.95 -0.12
CA ASN A 393 3.96 -4.69 -0.79
C ASN A 393 3.57 -5.76 -1.81
N ASP A 394 4.08 -6.98 -1.64
CA ASP A 394 3.77 -8.13 -2.50
C ASP A 394 2.63 -8.97 -1.92
N PHE A 395 1.54 -9.12 -2.68
CA PHE A 395 0.34 -9.81 -2.26
C PHE A 395 -0.26 -10.61 -3.40
N ASN A 396 -0.63 -11.84 -3.14
CA ASN A 396 -1.33 -12.70 -4.08
C ASN A 396 -2.80 -12.86 -3.70
N LEU A 397 -3.67 -12.80 -4.68
CA LEU A 397 -5.09 -13.08 -4.54
C LEU A 397 -5.33 -14.59 -4.36
N GLU A 398 -6.14 -14.95 -3.39
CA GLU A 398 -6.72 -16.30 -3.30
C GLU A 398 -7.81 -16.46 -4.38
N ARG A 399 -7.42 -17.02 -5.53
CA ARG A 399 -8.29 -17.17 -6.69
C ARG A 399 -9.33 -18.26 -6.47
N ASN A 400 -10.56 -18.01 -6.97
CA ASN A 400 -11.64 -18.98 -6.90
C ASN A 400 -12.63 -18.74 -8.05
N GLU A 401 -13.22 -19.81 -8.58
CA GLU A 401 -14.23 -19.74 -9.64
C GLU A 401 -15.49 -18.94 -9.26
N ILE A 402 -15.80 -18.82 -7.96
CA ILE A 402 -16.90 -17.98 -7.46
C ILE A 402 -16.80 -16.51 -7.92
N PHE A 403 -15.60 -16.03 -8.19
CA PHE A 403 -15.36 -14.66 -8.65
C PHE A 403 -15.69 -14.44 -10.13
N LYS A 404 -16.01 -15.50 -10.88
CA LYS A 404 -16.29 -15.42 -12.31
C LYS A 404 -17.47 -14.50 -12.61
N MET A 405 -18.58 -14.71 -11.93
CA MET A 405 -19.77 -13.88 -12.13
C MET A 405 -19.59 -12.44 -11.67
N PRO A 406 -19.11 -12.16 -10.45
CA PRO A 406 -18.83 -10.78 -10.02
C PRO A 406 -17.86 -10.05 -10.95
N TRP A 407 -16.81 -10.74 -11.43
CA TRP A 407 -15.86 -10.16 -12.37
C TRP A 407 -16.51 -9.72 -13.67
N TYR A 408 -17.26 -10.62 -14.32
CA TYR A 408 -17.92 -10.28 -15.57
C TYR A 408 -18.97 -9.18 -15.40
N GLN A 409 -19.72 -9.18 -14.30
CA GLN A 409 -20.65 -8.08 -13.99
C GLN A 409 -19.93 -6.74 -13.90
N ALA A 410 -18.79 -6.68 -13.21
CA ALA A 410 -18.01 -5.45 -13.10
C ALA A 410 -17.42 -5.00 -14.45
N VAL A 411 -16.89 -5.95 -15.24
CA VAL A 411 -16.40 -5.69 -16.60
C VAL A 411 -17.50 -5.21 -17.53
N ASP A 412 -18.68 -5.86 -17.48
CA ASP A 412 -19.83 -5.51 -18.32
C ASP A 412 -20.35 -4.09 -17.99
N MET A 413 -20.32 -3.67 -16.73
CA MET A 413 -20.65 -2.29 -16.39
C MET A 413 -19.73 -1.30 -17.08
N TRP A 414 -18.40 -1.53 -17.08
CA TRP A 414 -17.47 -0.72 -17.85
C TRP A 414 -17.78 -0.72 -19.34
N ARG A 415 -18.04 -1.92 -19.90
CA ARG A 415 -18.35 -2.10 -21.33
C ARG A 415 -19.68 -1.46 -21.75
N GLN A 416 -20.59 -1.20 -20.81
CA GLN A 416 -21.83 -0.45 -21.01
C GLN A 416 -21.67 1.06 -20.77
N GLY A 417 -20.42 1.57 -20.66
CA GLY A 417 -20.16 2.97 -20.37
C GLY A 417 -20.57 3.40 -18.96
N ARG A 418 -20.65 2.46 -18.01
CA ARG A 418 -20.98 2.70 -16.61
C ARG A 418 -19.78 2.40 -15.70
N ILE A 419 -19.69 3.10 -14.58
CA ILE A 419 -18.60 2.92 -13.63
C ILE A 419 -19.08 2.00 -12.50
N TYR A 420 -18.36 0.91 -12.25
CA TYR A 420 -18.67 0.00 -11.15
C TYR A 420 -18.34 0.66 -9.81
N LEU A 421 -19.30 0.69 -8.88
CA LEU A 421 -19.18 1.27 -7.53
C LEU A 421 -18.61 2.70 -7.50
N ASP A 422 -19.25 3.61 -8.21
CA ASP A 422 -19.02 5.05 -8.06
C ASP A 422 -20.11 5.60 -7.13
N ASN A 423 -20.00 5.28 -5.82
CA ASN A 423 -20.87 5.80 -4.75
C ASN A 423 -20.12 6.82 -3.91
#